data_312fab410c06473da3f9305c4c03b109
#
_entry.id   312fab410c06473da3f9305c4c03b109
#
_cell.length_a   1.000
_cell.length_b   1.000
_cell.length_c   1.000
_cell.angle_alpha   90.00
_cell.angle_beta   90.00
_cell.angle_gamma   90.00
#
_symmetry.space_group_name_H-M   'P 1'
#
loop_
_entity.id
_entity.type
_entity.pdbx_description
1 polymer ?
#
loop_
_entity_poly.entity_id
_entity_poly.type
_entity_poly.pdbx_seq_one_letter_code
_entity_poly.pdbx_strand_id
1 'polypeptide(L)'
;TLNGTISDLKSDVATVKLDSGDIIDCKPVNVSTVGERTQVSIRPERVELNKKRLPPGSHTLTAEVLEFIYMGDVFRTRLRVAGNEDFIVKTRNSSDQVRLNPGEKIEIGWSTSCCRALDA
;
A
#
# COMPACT_ATOMS: atom_id res chain seq x y z
N THR A 1 0.32 1.54 8.06
CA THR A 1 1.12 0.38 8.47
C THR A 1 0.27 -0.89 8.39
N LEU A 2 0.82 -1.92 7.79
CA LEU A 2 0.15 -3.21 7.64
C LEU A 2 0.94 -4.28 8.39
N ASN A 3 0.24 -5.22 9.00
CA ASN A 3 0.89 -6.29 9.76
C ASN A 3 0.92 -7.57 8.94
N GLY A 4 2.01 -8.30 9.05
CA GLY A 4 2.19 -9.56 8.34
C GLY A 4 3.31 -10.39 8.90
N THR A 5 3.64 -11.46 8.18
CA THR A 5 4.69 -12.40 8.52
C THR A 5 5.61 -12.57 7.31
N ILE A 6 6.91 -12.60 7.55
CA ILE A 6 7.89 -12.85 6.50
C ILE A 6 7.70 -14.28 5.98
N SER A 7 7.34 -14.44 4.71
CA SER A 7 7.15 -15.74 4.09
C SER A 7 8.37 -16.18 3.28
N ASP A 8 9.16 -15.22 2.79
CA ASP A 8 10.41 -15.48 2.09
C ASP A 8 11.33 -14.28 2.28
N LEU A 9 12.63 -14.51 2.29
CA LEU A 9 13.61 -13.46 2.52
C LEU A 9 14.80 -13.64 1.59
N LYS A 10 15.00 -12.70 0.70
CA LYS A 10 16.17 -12.60 -0.17
C LYS A 10 17.03 -11.42 0.29
N SER A 11 18.22 -11.26 -0.28
CA SER A 11 19.16 -10.24 0.16
C SER A 11 18.59 -8.81 0.11
N ASP A 12 17.72 -8.53 -0.84
CA ASP A 12 17.15 -7.19 -1.07
C ASP A 12 15.63 -7.14 -1.12
N VAL A 13 14.96 -8.28 -0.94
CA VAL A 13 13.50 -8.36 -1.01
C VAL A 13 12.98 -9.29 0.08
N ALA A 14 12.01 -8.80 0.85
CA ALA A 14 11.26 -9.60 1.80
C ALA A 14 9.84 -9.80 1.26
N THR A 15 9.43 -11.04 1.11
CA THR A 15 8.05 -11.36 0.75
C THR A 15 7.25 -11.50 2.04
N VAL A 16 6.19 -10.72 2.16
CA VAL A 16 5.37 -10.63 3.37
C VAL A 16 3.97 -11.15 3.07
N LYS A 17 3.51 -12.09 3.88
CA LYS A 17 2.11 -12.49 3.89
C LYS A 17 1.38 -11.65 4.94
N LEU A 18 0.52 -10.76 4.46
CA LEU A 18 -0.27 -9.89 5.34
C LEU A 18 -1.31 -10.71 6.11
N ASP A 19 -1.75 -10.18 7.23
CA ASP A 19 -2.76 -10.85 8.07
C ASP A 19 -4.09 -11.04 7.32
N SER A 20 -4.34 -10.24 6.29
CA SER A 20 -5.50 -10.41 5.40
C SER A 20 -5.37 -11.59 4.43
N GLY A 21 -4.17 -12.16 4.28
CA GLY A 21 -3.87 -13.21 3.30
C GLY A 21 -3.20 -12.72 2.03
N ASP A 22 -3.13 -11.43 1.80
CA ASP A 22 -2.44 -10.84 0.65
C ASP A 22 -0.93 -11.02 0.79
N ILE A 23 -0.24 -11.18 -0.35
CA ILE A 23 1.21 -11.36 -0.39
C ILE A 23 1.81 -10.18 -1.15
N ILE A 24 2.79 -9.53 -0.53
CA ILE A 24 3.49 -8.38 -1.13
C ILE A 24 5.00 -8.52 -0.94
N ASP A 25 5.77 -7.90 -1.83
CA ASP A 25 7.21 -7.80 -1.71
C ASP A 25 7.60 -6.44 -1.17
N CYS A 26 8.52 -6.42 -0.23
CA CYS A 26 8.98 -5.21 0.45
C CYS A 26 10.49 -5.19 0.53
N LYS A 27 11.04 -4.00 0.76
CA LYS A 27 12.46 -3.86 1.10
C LYS A 27 12.65 -4.24 2.58
N PRO A 28 13.51 -5.23 2.90
CA PRO A 28 13.71 -5.63 4.29
C PRO A 28 14.49 -4.56 5.07
N VAL A 29 14.00 -4.22 6.26
CA VAL A 29 14.66 -3.31 7.19
C VAL A 29 14.53 -3.92 8.58
N ASN A 30 15.64 -4.29 9.19
CA ASN A 30 15.68 -4.92 10.51
C ASN A 30 14.90 -6.24 10.62
N VAL A 31 14.67 -6.91 9.50
CA VAL A 31 14.09 -8.25 9.48
C VAL A 31 15.11 -9.20 8.88
N SER A 32 15.29 -10.38 9.46
CA SER A 32 16.36 -11.29 9.11
C SER A 32 15.95 -12.75 9.02
N THR A 33 14.72 -13.09 9.38
CA THR A 33 14.30 -14.50 9.52
C THR A 33 12.92 -14.71 8.89
N VAL A 34 12.80 -15.75 8.07
CA VAL A 34 11.50 -16.23 7.56
C VAL A 34 10.65 -16.69 8.76
N GLY A 35 9.37 -16.32 8.74
CA GLY A 35 8.46 -16.60 9.85
C GLY A 35 8.38 -15.49 10.89
N GLU A 36 9.26 -14.50 10.80
CA GLU A 36 9.25 -13.35 11.71
C GLU A 36 8.03 -12.47 11.45
N ARG A 37 7.44 -11.93 12.51
CA ARG A 37 6.39 -10.92 12.39
C ARG A 37 6.98 -9.60 11.92
N THR A 38 6.25 -8.91 11.07
CA THR A 38 6.71 -7.65 10.50
C THR A 38 5.59 -6.65 10.40
N GLN A 39 5.95 -5.38 10.45
CA GLN A 39 5.07 -4.28 10.09
C GLN A 39 5.52 -3.71 8.75
N VAL A 40 4.59 -3.63 7.81
CA VAL A 40 4.87 -3.09 6.49
C VAL A 40 4.52 -1.61 6.47
N SER A 41 5.48 -0.78 6.13
CA SER A 41 5.29 0.66 5.96
C SER A 41 5.34 0.98 4.47
N ILE A 42 4.26 1.56 3.97
CA ILE A 42 4.16 2.03 2.59
C ILE A 42 4.05 3.54 2.63
N ARG A 43 4.83 4.22 1.79
CA ARG A 43 4.77 5.67 1.70
C ARG A 43 3.47 6.08 1.01
N PRO A 44 2.53 6.75 1.70
CA PRO A 44 1.23 7.10 1.10
C PRO A 44 1.35 7.98 -0.13
N GLU A 45 2.35 8.86 -0.17
CA GLU A 45 2.59 9.76 -1.31
C GLU A 45 3.07 9.02 -2.57
N ARG A 46 3.46 7.75 -2.43
CA ARG A 46 3.93 6.91 -3.55
C ARG A 46 2.89 5.89 -3.99
N VAL A 47 1.75 5.82 -3.31
CA VAL A 47 0.66 4.94 -3.68
C VAL A 47 -0.12 5.55 -4.84
N GLU A 48 -0.29 4.77 -5.91
CA GLU A 48 -1.07 5.17 -7.07
C GLU A 48 -2.47 4.59 -7.00
N LEU A 49 -3.47 5.45 -7.20
CA LEU A 49 -4.87 5.05 -7.29
C LEU A 49 -5.28 4.82 -8.73
N ASN A 50 -4.40 5.09 -9.69
CA ASN A 50 -4.63 4.92 -11.11
C ASN A 50 -3.62 3.90 -11.66
N LYS A 51 -4.12 2.72 -12.08
CA LYS A 51 -3.29 1.65 -12.63
C LYS A 51 -2.42 2.06 -13.80
N LYS A 52 -2.86 3.02 -14.60
CA LYS A 52 -2.13 3.45 -15.80
C LYS A 52 -0.80 4.11 -15.49
N ARG A 53 -0.59 4.53 -14.24
CA ARG A 53 0.65 5.19 -13.81
C ARG A 53 1.62 4.27 -13.10
N LEU A 54 1.29 3.00 -12.95
CA LEU A 54 2.15 2.06 -12.23
C LEU A 54 3.31 1.63 -13.10
N PRO A 55 4.56 1.72 -12.58
CA PRO A 55 5.71 1.20 -13.31
C PRO A 55 5.68 -0.33 -13.35
N PRO A 56 6.42 -0.96 -14.29
CA PRO A 56 6.57 -2.41 -14.31
C PRO A 56 7.10 -2.94 -12.98
N GLY A 57 6.60 -4.10 -12.54
CA GLY A 57 7.00 -4.70 -11.28
C GLY A 57 6.34 -4.13 -10.04
N SER A 58 5.31 -3.29 -10.20
CA SER A 58 4.57 -2.74 -9.08
C SER A 58 3.63 -3.79 -8.48
N HIS A 59 3.41 -3.67 -7.16
CA HIS A 59 2.41 -4.47 -6.46
C HIS A 59 1.09 -3.75 -6.41
N THR A 60 -0.01 -4.51 -6.44
CA THR A 60 -1.36 -3.97 -6.33
C THR A 60 -2.13 -4.71 -5.25
N LEU A 61 -2.96 -3.98 -4.53
CA LEU A 61 -3.94 -4.53 -3.59
C LEU A 61 -5.29 -3.92 -3.86
N THR A 62 -6.34 -4.68 -3.58
CA THR A 62 -7.71 -4.16 -3.62
C THR A 62 -7.97 -3.37 -2.34
N ALA A 63 -8.53 -2.18 -2.50
CA ALA A 63 -8.89 -1.31 -1.39
C ALA A 63 -10.34 -0.88 -1.52
N GLU A 64 -10.99 -0.63 -0.38
CA GLU A 64 -12.31 -0.04 -0.34
C GLU A 64 -12.20 1.41 0.05
N VAL A 65 -12.83 2.29 -0.72
CA VAL A 65 -12.86 3.73 -0.42
C VAL A 65 -13.81 3.98 0.73
N LEU A 66 -13.32 4.52 1.84
CA LEU A 66 -14.14 4.88 2.99
C LEU A 66 -14.54 6.35 2.97
N GLU A 67 -13.61 7.23 2.60
CA GLU A 67 -13.85 8.66 2.48
C GLU A 67 -13.03 9.23 1.32
N PHE A 68 -13.59 10.24 0.66
CA PHE A 68 -12.89 10.99 -0.39
C PHE A 68 -13.19 12.46 -0.18
N ILE A 69 -12.19 13.23 0.23
CA ILE A 69 -12.36 14.62 0.67
C ILE A 69 -11.49 15.53 -0.21
N TYR A 70 -12.13 16.53 -0.78
CA TYR A 70 -11.45 17.61 -1.52
C TYR A 70 -10.93 18.65 -0.52
N MET A 71 -9.63 18.93 -0.59
CA MET A 71 -8.96 19.85 0.32
C MET A 71 -8.33 21.04 -0.42
N GLY A 72 -8.91 21.46 -1.54
CA GLY A 72 -8.38 22.56 -2.33
C GLY A 72 -7.47 22.10 -3.45
N ASP A 73 -6.20 21.94 -3.18
CA ASP A 73 -5.19 21.49 -4.15
C ASP A 73 -4.91 19.99 -4.10
N VAL A 74 -5.42 19.30 -3.09
CA VAL A 74 -5.25 17.87 -2.94
C VAL A 74 -6.58 17.18 -2.60
N PHE A 75 -6.67 15.89 -2.93
CA PHE A 75 -7.72 15.00 -2.44
C PHE A 75 -7.13 14.10 -1.36
N ARG A 76 -7.87 13.95 -0.26
CA ARG A 76 -7.52 13.02 0.81
C ARG A 76 -8.46 11.82 0.71
N THR A 77 -7.89 10.65 0.48
CA THR A 77 -8.66 9.42 0.36
C THR A 77 -8.32 8.50 1.52
N ARG A 78 -9.34 8.12 2.28
CA ARG A 78 -9.18 7.12 3.34
C ARG A 78 -9.67 5.79 2.81
N LEU A 79 -8.82 4.77 2.94
CA LEU A 79 -9.05 3.44 2.35
C LEU A 79 -9.01 2.37 3.43
N ARG A 80 -9.77 1.30 3.19
CA ARG A 80 -9.58 0.04 3.91
C ARG A 80 -8.72 -0.86 3.04
N VAL A 81 -7.51 -1.16 3.52
CA VAL A 81 -6.53 -1.98 2.80
C VAL A 81 -6.06 -3.09 3.73
N ALA A 82 -6.22 -4.35 3.33
CA ALA A 82 -5.77 -5.51 4.10
C ALA A 82 -6.26 -5.47 5.57
N GLY A 83 -7.51 -5.04 5.77
CA GLY A 83 -8.11 -4.92 7.10
C GLY A 83 -7.75 -3.66 7.86
N ASN A 84 -6.88 -2.81 7.33
CA ASN A 84 -6.50 -1.54 7.96
C ASN A 84 -7.39 -0.43 7.40
N GLU A 85 -8.16 0.23 8.27
CA GLU A 85 -9.10 1.29 7.90
C GLU A 85 -8.48 2.69 7.95
N ASP A 86 -7.24 2.81 8.37
CA ASP A 86 -6.55 4.09 8.53
C ASP A 86 -5.53 4.35 7.42
N PHE A 87 -5.68 3.71 6.27
CA PHE A 87 -4.80 3.91 5.13
C PHE A 87 -5.21 5.17 4.39
N ILE A 88 -4.42 6.23 4.51
CA ILE A 88 -4.75 7.55 3.96
C ILE A 88 -3.78 7.89 2.84
N VAL A 89 -4.33 8.25 1.69
CA VAL A 89 -3.57 8.67 0.51
C VAL A 89 -3.98 10.09 0.15
N LYS A 90 -2.99 10.95 -0.08
CA LYS A 90 -3.22 12.30 -0.59
C LYS A 90 -2.76 12.36 -2.03
N THR A 91 -3.63 12.82 -2.92
CA THR A 91 -3.32 12.97 -4.34
C THR A 91 -3.56 14.41 -4.76
N ARG A 92 -2.74 14.90 -5.71
CA ARG A 92 -2.92 16.25 -6.22
C ARG A 92 -4.16 16.32 -7.10
N ASN A 93 -4.85 17.46 -7.04
CA ASN A 93 -5.94 17.76 -7.95
C ASN A 93 -5.36 18.06 -9.32
N SER A 94 -5.43 17.09 -10.23
CA SER A 94 -4.94 17.21 -11.60
C SER A 94 -6.01 16.74 -12.59
N SER A 95 -5.83 17.08 -13.86
CA SER A 95 -6.81 16.78 -14.90
C SER A 95 -7.05 15.26 -15.10
N ASP A 96 -6.09 14.43 -14.72
CA ASP A 96 -6.19 12.98 -14.81
C ASP A 96 -6.56 12.33 -13.46
N GLN A 97 -6.98 13.12 -12.48
CA GLN A 97 -7.41 12.64 -11.18
C GLN A 97 -8.71 11.84 -11.31
N VAL A 98 -8.70 10.61 -10.79
CA VAL A 98 -9.89 9.76 -10.74
C VAL A 98 -10.74 10.18 -9.55
N ARG A 99 -12.04 10.44 -9.80
CA ARG A 99 -12.99 10.73 -8.72
C ARG A 99 -13.48 9.41 -8.12
N LEU A 100 -13.36 9.29 -6.81
CA LEU A 100 -13.72 8.09 -6.07
C LEU A 100 -14.94 8.35 -5.19
N ASN A 101 -15.74 7.31 -4.99
CA ASN A 101 -16.94 7.37 -4.15
C ASN A 101 -16.81 6.43 -2.96
N PRO A 102 -17.29 6.81 -1.77
CA PRO A 102 -17.31 5.90 -0.62
C PRO A 102 -18.02 4.58 -0.95
N GLY A 103 -17.44 3.47 -0.50
CA GLY A 103 -17.93 2.13 -0.79
C GLY A 103 -17.40 1.52 -2.08
N GLU A 104 -16.75 2.31 -2.93
CA GLU A 104 -16.16 1.81 -4.17
C GLU A 104 -14.92 0.97 -3.86
N LYS A 105 -14.77 -0.14 -4.58
CA LYS A 105 -13.56 -0.96 -4.51
C LYS A 105 -12.64 -0.61 -5.66
N ILE A 106 -11.40 -0.33 -5.33
CA ILE A 106 -10.37 0.06 -6.30
C ILE A 106 -9.12 -0.78 -6.09
N GLU A 107 -8.25 -0.81 -7.09
CA GLU A 107 -6.91 -1.33 -6.92
C GLU A 107 -5.96 -0.17 -6.69
N ILE A 108 -5.14 -0.30 -5.67
CA ILE A 108 -4.04 0.61 -5.39
C ILE A 108 -2.73 -0.08 -5.69
N GLY A 109 -1.71 0.67 -6.02
CA GLY A 109 -0.41 0.09 -6.34
C GLY A 109 0.74 0.98 -5.94
N TRP A 110 1.91 0.37 -5.82
CA TRP A 110 3.16 1.05 -5.48
C TRP A 110 4.34 0.25 -5.99
N SER A 111 5.49 0.90 -6.09
CA SER A 111 6.75 0.23 -6.38
C SER A 111 7.27 -0.48 -5.13
N THR A 112 7.90 -1.64 -5.29
CA THR A 112 8.49 -2.40 -4.18
C THR A 112 9.45 -1.55 -3.34
N SER A 113 10.17 -0.64 -3.96
CA SER A 113 11.10 0.26 -3.24
C SER A 113 10.41 1.23 -2.29
N CYS A 114 9.10 1.43 -2.42
CA CYS A 114 8.31 2.32 -1.56
C CYS A 114 7.67 1.59 -0.39
N CYS A 115 7.87 0.29 -0.29
CA CYS A 115 7.30 -0.58 0.72
C CYS A 115 8.43 -1.18 1.56
N ARG A 116 8.36 -1.05 2.87
CA ARG A 116 9.41 -1.52 3.78
C ARG A 116 8.83 -2.47 4.81
N ALA A 117 9.49 -3.61 4.99
CA ALA A 117 9.19 -4.56 6.04
C ALA A 117 10.08 -4.24 7.25
N LEU A 118 9.45 -3.80 8.33
CA LEU A 118 10.12 -3.38 9.56
C LEU A 118 9.94 -4.44 10.64
N ASP A 119 10.82 -4.43 11.64
CA ASP A 119 10.62 -5.28 12.80
C ASP A 119 9.34 -4.86 13.54
N ALA A 120 8.60 -5.87 13.98
CA ALA A 120 7.33 -5.64 14.66
C ALA A 120 7.54 -5.25 16.14
#